data_b08bf74c181279ab72cc6ff162633174
#
_entry.id   b08bf74c181279ab72cc6ff162633174
#
_cell.length_a   1.000
_cell.length_b   1.000
_cell.length_c   1.000
_cell.angle_alpha   90.00
_cell.angle_beta   90.00
_cell.angle_gamma   90.00
#
_symmetry.space_group_name_H-M   'P 1'
#
loop_
_entity.id
_entity.type
_entity.pdbx_description
1 polymer ?
#
loop_
_entity_poly.entity_id
_entity_poly.type
_entity_poly.pdbx_seq_one_letter_code
_entity_poly.pdbx_strand_id
1 'polypeptide(L)'
;LDKLAGFTGKIIIPFGLALLLEALLLKGLPLKSSVVNSSTALLGMLPKGIALLTITSLLTAVIKLGLKKVLVQEMYSVETLARVDMLCLDKTGTITQGKMQVETVLPLTQAYDKDAIAKILTSYMAHSEDKNPTAQAIRKRFVGEVTYPMLSNLPFSSDRKWGAMELEGLGTVFLGAPEMLLDSEVPEAREALERGSRVLILALSQEKLDHHKP
;
A
#
# COMPACT_ATOMS: atom_id res chain seq x y z
N LEU A 1 8.03 -15.75 26.39
CA LEU A 1 7.21 -16.55 27.32
C LEU A 1 7.60 -18.01 27.25
N ASP A 2 7.78 -18.62 26.08
CA ASP A 2 8.11 -20.04 25.90
C ASP A 2 9.44 -20.44 26.56
N LYS A 3 10.47 -19.61 26.47
CA LYS A 3 11.76 -19.85 27.15
C LYS A 3 11.63 -19.83 28.69
N LEU A 4 10.81 -18.92 29.22
CA LEU A 4 10.50 -18.84 30.65
C LEU A 4 9.69 -20.04 31.12
N ALA A 5 8.65 -20.42 30.37
CA ALA A 5 7.85 -21.60 30.67
C ALA A 5 8.68 -22.89 30.62
N GLY A 6 9.56 -23.04 29.59
CA GLY A 6 10.48 -24.18 29.49
C GLY A 6 11.51 -24.24 30.63
N PHE A 7 12.04 -23.08 31.06
CA PHE A 7 12.99 -23.01 32.18
C PHE A 7 12.29 -23.38 33.51
N THR A 8 11.08 -22.78 33.73
CA THR A 8 10.30 -23.05 34.93
C THR A 8 9.91 -24.53 35.03
N GLY A 9 9.52 -25.16 33.91
CA GLY A 9 9.20 -26.59 33.85
C GLY A 9 10.38 -27.49 34.25
N LYS A 10 11.59 -27.15 33.81
CA LYS A 10 12.81 -27.90 34.17
C LYS A 10 13.14 -27.86 35.67
N ILE A 11 12.74 -26.80 36.36
CA ILE A 11 12.95 -26.63 37.80
C ILE A 11 11.79 -27.26 38.59
N ILE A 12 10.57 -27.07 38.16
CA ILE A 12 9.35 -27.50 38.85
C ILE A 12 9.27 -29.02 38.92
N ILE A 13 9.67 -29.76 37.86
CA ILE A 13 9.60 -31.23 37.86
C ILE A 13 10.46 -31.85 38.93
N PRO A 14 11.78 -31.59 39.02
CA PRO A 14 12.62 -32.20 40.08
C PRO A 14 12.22 -31.73 41.48
N PHE A 15 11.77 -30.47 41.61
CA PHE A 15 11.32 -29.97 42.90
C PHE A 15 10.01 -30.61 43.34
N GLY A 16 9.10 -30.90 42.40
CA GLY A 16 7.87 -31.65 42.66
C GLY A 16 8.13 -33.07 43.11
N LEU A 17 9.09 -33.72 42.47
CA LEU A 17 9.52 -35.06 42.87
C LEU A 17 10.12 -35.06 44.27
N ALA A 18 10.95 -34.08 44.61
CA ALA A 18 11.53 -33.94 45.94
C ALA A 18 10.46 -33.70 47.02
N LEU A 19 9.47 -32.87 46.77
CA LEU A 19 8.34 -32.64 47.69
C LEU A 19 7.48 -33.90 47.87
N LEU A 20 7.28 -34.66 46.82
CA LEU A 20 6.54 -35.93 46.90
C LEU A 20 7.30 -36.96 47.75
N LEU A 21 8.60 -37.10 47.51
CA LEU A 21 9.46 -38.02 48.30
C LEU A 21 9.53 -37.58 49.77
N GLU A 22 9.66 -36.28 50.04
CA GLU A 22 9.64 -35.77 51.42
C GLU A 22 8.31 -36.11 52.13
N ALA A 23 7.16 -35.90 51.44
CA ALA A 23 5.86 -36.19 52.02
C ALA A 23 5.65 -37.69 52.31
N LEU A 24 6.16 -38.58 51.43
CA LEU A 24 6.04 -40.01 51.57
C LEU A 24 7.02 -40.59 52.60
N LEU A 25 8.31 -40.20 52.48
CA LEU A 25 9.40 -40.86 53.24
C LEU A 25 9.64 -40.22 54.60
N LEU A 26 9.58 -38.86 54.69
CA LEU A 26 9.88 -38.17 55.92
C LEU A 26 8.63 -37.92 56.79
N LYS A 27 7.49 -37.58 56.13
CA LYS A 27 6.24 -37.28 56.83
C LYS A 27 5.30 -38.48 56.97
N GLY A 28 5.58 -39.60 56.29
CA GLY A 28 4.76 -40.79 56.36
C GLY A 28 3.30 -40.62 55.92
N LEU A 29 3.01 -39.64 55.09
CA LEU A 29 1.67 -39.33 54.67
C LEU A 29 1.14 -40.37 53.65
N PRO A 30 -0.19 -40.64 53.63
CA PRO A 30 -0.78 -41.49 52.62
C PRO A 30 -0.49 -40.97 51.24
N LEU A 31 -0.28 -41.83 50.25
CA LEU A 31 0.04 -41.45 48.86
C LEU A 31 -0.89 -40.38 48.28
N LYS A 32 -2.21 -40.52 48.52
CA LYS A 32 -3.20 -39.55 48.05
C LYS A 32 -2.93 -38.15 48.61
N SER A 33 -2.69 -38.04 49.91
CA SER A 33 -2.41 -36.75 50.56
C SER A 33 -1.05 -36.16 50.09
N SER A 34 -0.04 -36.99 49.92
CA SER A 34 1.27 -36.58 49.44
C SER A 34 1.22 -36.01 48.02
N VAL A 35 0.49 -36.67 47.13
CA VAL A 35 0.28 -36.18 45.75
C VAL A 35 -0.48 -34.87 45.76
N VAL A 36 -1.57 -34.73 46.50
CA VAL A 36 -2.36 -33.52 46.58
C VAL A 36 -1.52 -32.34 47.12
N ASN A 37 -0.82 -32.54 48.23
CA ASN A 37 0.00 -31.50 48.85
C ASN A 37 1.14 -31.04 47.92
N SER A 38 1.87 -31.97 47.31
CA SER A 38 2.94 -31.68 46.37
C SER A 38 2.42 -30.93 45.14
N SER A 39 1.29 -31.38 44.57
CA SER A 39 0.65 -30.69 43.43
C SER A 39 0.19 -29.27 43.79
N THR A 40 -0.37 -29.08 44.97
CA THR A 40 -0.81 -27.76 45.46
C THR A 40 0.36 -26.80 45.61
N ALA A 41 1.47 -27.29 46.19
CA ALA A 41 2.70 -26.51 46.33
C ALA A 41 3.27 -26.11 44.97
N LEU A 42 3.33 -27.04 44.02
CA LEU A 42 3.80 -26.78 42.65
C LEU A 42 2.93 -25.77 41.91
N LEU A 43 1.60 -25.87 42.04
CA LEU A 43 0.66 -24.92 41.44
C LEU A 43 0.83 -23.50 42.00
N GLY A 44 1.22 -23.37 43.27
CA GLY A 44 1.55 -22.09 43.91
C GLY A 44 2.86 -21.46 43.41
N MET A 45 3.79 -22.28 42.91
CA MET A 45 5.08 -21.82 42.37
C MET A 45 5.01 -21.32 40.92
N LEU A 46 3.93 -21.61 40.20
CA LEU A 46 3.76 -21.13 38.82
C LEU A 46 3.52 -19.63 38.79
N PRO A 47 4.30 -18.86 38.03
CA PRO A 47 4.16 -17.40 37.96
C PRO A 47 2.97 -17.01 37.08
N LYS A 48 1.76 -17.44 37.44
CA LYS A 48 0.51 -17.19 36.68
C LYS A 48 0.24 -15.70 36.51
N GLY A 49 0.64 -14.87 37.47
CA GLY A 49 0.43 -13.43 37.44
C GLY A 49 1.14 -12.73 36.27
N ILE A 50 2.35 -13.19 35.92
CA ILE A 50 3.10 -12.61 34.80
C ILE A 50 2.41 -12.90 33.48
N ALA A 51 1.95 -14.12 33.27
CA ALA A 51 1.23 -14.51 32.04
C ALA A 51 -0.06 -13.72 31.89
N LEU A 52 -0.84 -13.57 32.99
CA LEU A 52 -2.08 -12.80 33.01
C LEU A 52 -1.84 -11.32 32.70
N LEU A 53 -0.82 -10.70 33.33
CA LEU A 53 -0.45 -9.29 33.09
C LEU A 53 -0.01 -9.07 31.65
N THR A 54 0.76 -9.97 31.07
CA THR A 54 1.19 -9.87 29.67
C THR A 54 -0.01 -9.95 28.70
N ILE A 55 -0.89 -10.94 28.90
CA ILE A 55 -2.07 -11.10 28.06
C ILE A 55 -3.01 -9.88 28.16
N THR A 56 -3.27 -9.40 29.38
CA THR A 56 -4.14 -8.22 29.58
C THR A 56 -3.53 -6.95 28.98
N SER A 57 -2.20 -6.78 29.07
CA SER A 57 -1.48 -5.66 28.43
C SER A 57 -1.58 -5.72 26.91
N LEU A 58 -1.32 -6.88 26.29
CA LEU A 58 -1.43 -7.07 24.83
C LEU A 58 -2.88 -6.87 24.38
N LEU A 59 -3.86 -7.42 25.10
CA LEU A 59 -5.27 -7.23 24.77
C LEU A 59 -5.68 -5.75 24.81
N THR A 60 -5.23 -5.03 25.83
CA THR A 60 -5.48 -3.58 25.92
C THR A 60 -4.88 -2.82 24.73
N ALA A 61 -3.68 -3.19 24.30
CA ALA A 61 -3.02 -2.59 23.14
C ALA A 61 -3.79 -2.90 21.84
N VAL A 62 -4.24 -4.15 21.65
CA VAL A 62 -5.07 -4.54 20.49
C VAL A 62 -6.38 -3.74 20.45
N ILE A 63 -7.07 -3.58 21.59
CA ILE A 63 -8.29 -2.77 21.68
C ILE A 63 -8.00 -1.31 21.30
N LYS A 64 -6.93 -0.72 21.82
CA LYS A 64 -6.54 0.67 21.49
C LYS A 64 -6.23 0.84 20.00
N LEU A 65 -5.57 -0.13 19.37
CA LEU A 65 -5.31 -0.13 17.93
C LEU A 65 -6.61 -0.28 17.13
N GLY A 66 -7.52 -1.15 17.56
CA GLY A 66 -8.85 -1.32 16.95
C GLY A 66 -9.68 -0.03 16.97
N LEU A 67 -9.65 0.73 18.08
CA LEU A 67 -10.28 2.05 18.15
C LEU A 67 -9.70 3.06 17.16
N LYS A 68 -8.43 2.88 16.77
CA LYS A 68 -7.77 3.65 15.70
C LYS A 68 -7.97 3.07 14.30
N LYS A 69 -8.91 2.11 14.13
CA LYS A 69 -9.21 1.42 12.87
C LYS A 69 -8.03 0.58 12.32
N VAL A 70 -7.14 0.14 13.20
CA VAL A 70 -6.05 -0.80 12.85
C VAL A 70 -6.50 -2.20 13.23
N LEU A 71 -6.58 -3.11 12.24
CA LEU A 71 -6.90 -4.50 12.46
C LEU A 71 -5.63 -5.27 12.83
N VAL A 72 -5.60 -5.81 14.05
CA VAL A 72 -4.52 -6.67 14.53
C VAL A 72 -4.97 -8.12 14.35
N GLN A 73 -4.26 -8.89 13.50
CA GLN A 73 -4.59 -10.30 13.24
C GLN A 73 -4.02 -11.23 14.33
N GLU A 74 -2.84 -10.92 14.84
CA GLU A 74 -2.18 -11.69 15.87
C GLU A 74 -1.81 -10.81 17.06
N MET A 75 -2.11 -11.25 18.27
CA MET A 75 -1.88 -10.49 19.49
C MET A 75 -0.38 -10.15 19.70
N TYR A 76 0.51 -11.09 19.35
CA TYR A 76 1.96 -10.90 19.49
C TYR A 76 2.58 -9.96 18.46
N SER A 77 1.87 -9.61 17.39
CA SER A 77 2.34 -8.61 16.43
C SER A 77 2.52 -7.23 17.08
N VAL A 78 1.78 -6.95 18.16
CA VAL A 78 1.95 -5.70 18.92
C VAL A 78 3.34 -5.63 19.60
N GLU A 79 3.84 -6.76 20.13
CA GLU A 79 5.18 -6.84 20.70
C GLU A 79 6.25 -6.67 19.62
N THR A 80 6.05 -7.30 18.45
CA THR A 80 6.96 -7.16 17.30
C THR A 80 6.99 -5.73 16.81
N LEU A 81 5.83 -5.07 16.72
CA LEU A 81 5.72 -3.67 16.31
C LEU A 81 6.49 -2.72 17.24
N ALA A 82 6.50 -3.00 18.55
CA ALA A 82 7.24 -2.21 19.52
C ALA A 82 8.77 -2.31 19.40
N ARG A 83 9.28 -3.29 18.65
CA ARG A 83 10.71 -3.51 18.40
C ARG A 83 11.17 -3.06 17.01
N VAL A 84 10.27 -2.48 16.22
CA VAL A 84 10.59 -1.97 14.88
C VAL A 84 11.45 -0.72 15.01
N ASP A 85 12.60 -0.72 14.37
CA ASP A 85 13.55 0.38 14.29
C ASP A 85 13.64 0.98 12.88
N MET A 86 13.08 0.30 11.87
CA MET A 86 13.04 0.77 10.49
C MET A 86 11.62 0.65 9.92
N LEU A 87 11.11 1.73 9.36
CA LEU A 87 9.79 1.78 8.73
C LEU A 87 9.94 1.99 7.23
N CYS A 88 9.55 0.98 6.44
CA CYS A 88 9.48 1.08 4.99
C CYS A 88 8.03 1.33 4.57
N LEU A 89 7.80 2.44 3.87
CA LEU A 89 6.47 2.84 3.40
C LEU A 89 6.44 2.87 1.87
N ASP A 90 5.41 2.30 1.29
CA ASP A 90 5.09 2.54 -0.10
C ASP A 90 4.54 3.97 -0.27
N LYS A 91 4.93 4.63 -1.35
CA LYS A 91 4.50 6.00 -1.64
C LYS A 91 3.03 6.05 -2.05
N THR A 92 2.66 5.23 -3.04
CA THR A 92 1.38 5.34 -3.75
C THR A 92 0.26 4.64 -2.99
N GLY A 93 -0.73 5.40 -2.53
CA GLY A 93 -1.85 4.85 -1.77
C GLY A 93 -1.59 4.70 -0.27
N THR A 94 -0.33 4.89 0.18
CA THR A 94 0.04 4.88 1.61
C THR A 94 0.35 6.29 2.11
N ILE A 95 1.37 6.95 1.55
CA ILE A 95 1.71 8.34 1.88
C ILE A 95 0.84 9.31 1.08
N THR A 96 0.51 8.94 -0.16
CA THR A 96 -0.36 9.72 -1.04
C THR A 96 -1.75 9.10 -1.11
N GLN A 97 -2.75 9.92 -1.42
CA GLN A 97 -4.13 9.45 -1.57
C GLN A 97 -4.36 8.62 -2.85
N GLY A 98 -3.33 8.44 -3.70
CA GLY A 98 -3.45 7.78 -5.00
C GLY A 98 -4.35 8.53 -5.99
N LYS A 99 -4.78 9.75 -5.66
CA LYS A 99 -5.60 10.60 -6.52
C LYS A 99 -4.71 11.52 -7.32
N MET A 100 -4.98 11.60 -8.61
CA MET A 100 -4.33 12.55 -9.51
C MET A 100 -5.30 13.65 -9.91
N GLN A 101 -4.77 14.82 -10.19
CA GLN A 101 -5.51 15.94 -10.77
C GLN A 101 -4.63 16.66 -11.78
N VAL A 102 -5.26 17.26 -12.81
CA VAL A 102 -4.55 18.09 -13.76
C VAL A 102 -4.32 19.45 -13.10
N GLU A 103 -3.06 19.81 -12.92
CA GLU A 103 -2.65 21.08 -12.31
C GLU A 103 -2.71 22.20 -13.33
N THR A 104 -2.01 22.05 -14.46
CA THR A 104 -1.94 23.08 -15.50
C THR A 104 -1.86 22.47 -16.89
N VAL A 105 -2.18 23.26 -17.89
CA VAL A 105 -1.97 22.99 -19.31
C VAL A 105 -1.21 24.16 -19.89
N LEU A 106 -0.08 23.88 -20.53
CA LEU A 106 0.80 24.86 -21.14
C LEU A 106 0.84 24.64 -22.66
N PRO A 107 0.26 25.56 -23.46
CA PRO A 107 0.44 25.52 -24.91
C PRO A 107 1.90 25.78 -25.25
N LEU A 108 2.53 24.87 -25.99
CA LEU A 108 3.92 25.01 -26.45
C LEU A 108 3.98 25.70 -27.84
N THR A 109 2.84 25.83 -28.52
CA THR A 109 2.74 26.48 -29.83
C THR A 109 1.63 27.52 -29.81
N GLN A 110 1.70 28.53 -30.67
CA GLN A 110 0.65 29.51 -30.84
C GLN A 110 -0.53 28.98 -31.66
N ALA A 111 -0.40 27.80 -32.28
CA ALA A 111 -1.44 27.21 -33.13
C ALA A 111 -2.65 26.72 -32.34
N TYR A 112 -2.45 26.36 -31.08
CA TYR A 112 -3.50 25.79 -30.20
C TYR A 112 -3.53 26.58 -28.88
N ASP A 113 -4.62 27.21 -28.61
CA ASP A 113 -4.90 27.84 -27.31
C ASP A 113 -5.40 26.79 -26.30
N LYS A 114 -5.59 27.20 -25.05
CA LYS A 114 -6.08 26.32 -23.99
C LYS A 114 -7.45 25.71 -24.27
N ASP A 115 -8.31 26.45 -24.96
CA ASP A 115 -9.68 26.00 -25.28
C ASP A 115 -9.65 24.95 -26.41
N ALA A 116 -8.80 25.11 -27.40
CA ALA A 116 -8.58 24.12 -28.45
C ALA A 116 -8.00 22.80 -27.83
N ILE A 117 -6.99 22.92 -26.97
CA ILE A 117 -6.42 21.77 -26.26
C ILE A 117 -7.47 21.07 -25.39
N ALA A 118 -8.34 21.83 -24.71
CA ALA A 118 -9.42 21.26 -23.91
C ALA A 118 -10.40 20.45 -24.75
N LYS A 119 -10.82 20.95 -25.92
CA LYS A 119 -11.69 20.23 -26.87
C LYS A 119 -11.04 18.94 -27.39
N ILE A 120 -9.75 18.98 -27.72
CA ILE A 120 -8.98 17.80 -28.17
C ILE A 120 -8.94 16.77 -27.06
N LEU A 121 -8.56 17.16 -25.81
CA LEU A 121 -8.49 16.26 -24.67
C LEU A 121 -9.86 15.69 -24.30
N THR A 122 -10.93 16.48 -24.39
CA THR A 122 -12.30 16.01 -24.18
C THR A 122 -12.66 14.91 -25.18
N SER A 123 -12.41 15.13 -26.46
CA SER A 123 -12.71 14.17 -27.53
C SER A 123 -11.84 12.91 -27.37
N TYR A 124 -10.54 13.06 -27.11
CA TYR A 124 -9.63 11.94 -26.88
C TYR A 124 -10.08 11.09 -25.69
N MET A 125 -10.40 11.71 -24.55
CA MET A 125 -10.80 10.99 -23.35
C MET A 125 -12.19 10.36 -23.44
N ALA A 126 -13.08 10.90 -24.23
CA ALA A 126 -14.40 10.33 -24.47
C ALA A 126 -14.32 8.99 -25.22
N HIS A 127 -13.36 8.86 -26.12
CA HIS A 127 -13.13 7.65 -26.90
C HIS A 127 -12.10 6.68 -26.26
N SER A 128 -11.30 7.15 -25.29
CA SER A 128 -10.30 6.31 -24.62
C SER A 128 -10.96 5.39 -23.60
N GLU A 129 -10.56 4.11 -23.62
CA GLU A 129 -10.98 3.10 -22.62
C GLU A 129 -10.06 3.03 -21.39
N ASP A 130 -9.02 3.88 -21.33
CA ASP A 130 -8.03 3.88 -20.26
C ASP A 130 -8.66 4.19 -18.90
N LYS A 131 -8.41 3.30 -17.93
CA LYS A 131 -8.93 3.41 -16.55
C LYS A 131 -7.85 3.80 -15.54
N ASN A 132 -6.64 4.13 -16.00
CA ASN A 132 -5.55 4.52 -15.12
C ASN A 132 -5.82 5.88 -14.41
N PRO A 133 -5.19 6.18 -13.27
CA PRO A 133 -5.43 7.40 -12.51
C PRO A 133 -5.20 8.69 -13.31
N THR A 134 -4.27 8.66 -14.27
CA THR A 134 -3.97 9.80 -15.14
C THR A 134 -5.13 10.10 -16.09
N ALA A 135 -5.64 9.09 -16.80
CA ALA A 135 -6.80 9.23 -17.68
C ALA A 135 -8.04 9.69 -16.90
N GLN A 136 -8.26 9.16 -15.69
CA GLN A 136 -9.35 9.60 -14.82
C GLN A 136 -9.22 11.08 -14.43
N ALA A 137 -8.01 11.56 -14.14
CA ALA A 137 -7.75 12.95 -13.80
C ALA A 137 -8.04 13.88 -14.99
N ILE A 138 -7.62 13.48 -16.20
CA ILE A 138 -7.86 14.25 -17.44
C ILE A 138 -9.37 14.28 -17.73
N ARG A 139 -10.06 13.13 -17.69
CA ARG A 139 -11.53 13.08 -17.87
C ARG A 139 -12.29 13.98 -16.90
N LYS A 140 -11.85 13.99 -15.64
CA LYS A 140 -12.48 14.82 -14.62
C LYS A 140 -12.29 16.32 -14.88
N ARG A 141 -11.16 16.72 -15.45
CA ARG A 141 -10.81 18.13 -15.70
C ARG A 141 -11.44 18.65 -16.98
N PHE A 142 -11.48 17.82 -18.03
CA PHE A 142 -11.97 18.19 -19.36
C PHE A 142 -13.29 17.47 -19.62
N VAL A 143 -14.37 18.18 -19.29
CA VAL A 143 -15.76 17.73 -19.47
C VAL A 143 -16.41 18.64 -20.51
N GLY A 144 -17.00 18.08 -21.54
CA GLY A 144 -17.65 18.85 -22.60
C GLY A 144 -18.19 17.95 -23.70
N GLU A 145 -18.61 18.56 -24.80
CA GLU A 145 -19.08 17.86 -25.98
C GLU A 145 -17.89 17.31 -26.79
N VAL A 146 -18.09 16.13 -27.37
CA VAL A 146 -17.12 15.50 -28.28
C VAL A 146 -17.13 16.29 -29.58
N THR A 147 -16.04 16.96 -29.89
CA THR A 147 -15.91 17.81 -31.08
C THR A 147 -15.35 17.01 -32.26
N TYR A 148 -14.47 16.06 -31.99
CA TYR A 148 -13.75 15.29 -33.01
C TYR A 148 -14.09 13.79 -32.91
N PRO A 149 -14.77 13.22 -33.93
CA PRO A 149 -15.01 11.78 -33.99
C PRO A 149 -13.70 10.98 -34.09
N MET A 150 -13.66 9.80 -33.50
CA MET A 150 -12.51 8.90 -33.58
C MET A 150 -12.56 8.08 -34.87
N LEU A 151 -11.45 8.05 -35.60
CA LEU A 151 -11.26 7.20 -36.78
C LEU A 151 -10.48 5.93 -36.46
N SER A 152 -9.42 6.05 -35.66
CA SER A 152 -8.56 4.93 -35.25
C SER A 152 -7.99 5.18 -33.86
N ASN A 153 -7.66 4.12 -33.13
CA ASN A 153 -7.14 4.20 -31.76
C ASN A 153 -6.01 3.21 -31.54
N LEU A 154 -4.92 3.71 -30.97
CA LEU A 154 -3.83 2.91 -30.41
C LEU A 154 -3.81 3.15 -28.89
N PRO A 155 -4.36 2.23 -28.07
CA PRO A 155 -4.47 2.41 -26.64
C PRO A 155 -3.11 2.64 -25.96
N PHE A 156 -3.12 3.31 -24.82
CA PHE A 156 -1.92 3.49 -24.02
C PHE A 156 -1.27 2.15 -23.65
N SER A 157 0.06 2.09 -23.75
CA SER A 157 0.85 0.96 -23.27
C SER A 157 1.91 1.44 -22.30
N SER A 158 2.10 0.70 -21.20
CA SER A 158 3.16 1.00 -20.21
C SER A 158 4.56 0.85 -20.80
N ASP A 159 4.74 0.00 -21.80
CA ASP A 159 6.02 -0.22 -22.48
C ASP A 159 6.37 0.97 -23.39
N ARG A 160 5.37 1.46 -24.12
CA ARG A 160 5.50 2.64 -25.00
C ARG A 160 5.43 3.95 -24.23
N LYS A 161 4.76 3.97 -23.07
CA LYS A 161 4.46 5.16 -22.25
C LYS A 161 3.63 6.23 -22.97
N TRP A 162 3.00 5.90 -24.08
CA TRP A 162 2.08 6.78 -24.84
C TRP A 162 0.96 5.98 -25.49
N GLY A 163 -0.11 6.69 -25.85
CA GLY A 163 -1.19 6.23 -26.70
C GLY A 163 -1.46 7.25 -27.79
N ALA A 164 -2.12 6.86 -28.86
CA ALA A 164 -2.47 7.72 -29.97
C ALA A 164 -3.90 7.48 -30.44
N MET A 165 -4.51 8.51 -31.03
CA MET A 165 -5.87 8.44 -31.58
C MET A 165 -5.97 9.33 -32.80
N GLU A 166 -6.44 8.77 -33.92
CA GLU A 166 -6.75 9.56 -35.10
C GLU A 166 -8.15 10.16 -34.95
N LEU A 167 -8.22 11.47 -35.01
CA LEU A 167 -9.44 12.25 -34.87
C LEU A 167 -9.80 12.93 -36.18
N GLU A 168 -11.06 12.84 -36.58
CA GLU A 168 -11.55 13.39 -37.85
C GLU A 168 -11.35 14.91 -37.90
N GLY A 169 -10.74 15.40 -38.99
CA GLY A 169 -10.46 16.82 -39.21
C GLY A 169 -9.29 17.39 -38.41
N LEU A 170 -8.64 16.60 -37.55
CA LEU A 170 -7.51 17.04 -36.74
C LEU A 170 -6.20 16.31 -37.04
N GLY A 171 -6.28 15.03 -37.43
CA GLY A 171 -5.14 14.14 -37.59
C GLY A 171 -4.90 13.22 -36.40
N THR A 172 -3.69 12.75 -36.23
CA THR A 172 -3.31 11.84 -35.14
C THR A 172 -2.84 12.62 -33.91
N VAL A 173 -3.50 12.36 -32.79
CA VAL A 173 -3.21 12.93 -31.49
C VAL A 173 -2.46 11.91 -30.64
N PHE A 174 -1.28 12.25 -30.17
CA PHE A 174 -0.45 11.45 -29.27
C PHE A 174 -0.55 12.02 -27.87
N LEU A 175 -0.70 11.16 -26.87
CA LEU A 175 -0.71 11.53 -25.47
C LEU A 175 0.20 10.58 -24.69
N GLY A 176 1.26 11.12 -24.09
CA GLY A 176 2.22 10.27 -23.39
C GLY A 176 3.34 11.01 -22.69
N ALA A 177 4.36 10.24 -22.31
CA ALA A 177 5.52 10.74 -21.63
C ALA A 177 6.41 11.61 -22.57
N PRO A 178 6.93 12.76 -22.08
CA PRO A 178 7.74 13.65 -22.90
C PRO A 178 8.92 12.96 -23.58
N GLU A 179 9.63 12.13 -22.84
CA GLU A 179 10.84 11.42 -23.29
C GLU A 179 10.59 10.42 -24.44
N MET A 180 9.33 10.10 -24.71
CA MET A 180 8.95 9.17 -25.78
C MET A 180 8.37 9.87 -27.01
N LEU A 181 7.96 11.11 -26.87
CA LEU A 181 7.26 11.86 -27.91
C LEU A 181 8.06 13.07 -28.41
N LEU A 182 9.13 13.44 -27.73
CA LEU A 182 9.96 14.60 -28.07
C LEU A 182 11.43 14.22 -28.14
N ASP A 183 12.13 14.74 -29.14
CA ASP A 183 13.58 14.56 -29.30
C ASP A 183 14.41 15.50 -28.42
N SER A 184 13.78 16.52 -27.83
CA SER A 184 14.45 17.52 -26.99
C SER A 184 13.69 17.77 -25.71
N GLU A 185 14.43 18.11 -24.65
CA GLU A 185 13.83 18.48 -23.36
C GLU A 185 13.07 19.82 -23.49
N VAL A 186 11.89 19.87 -22.89
CA VAL A 186 11.08 21.07 -22.70
C VAL A 186 11.37 21.62 -21.31
N PRO A 187 11.89 22.87 -21.18
CA PRO A 187 12.28 23.44 -19.88
C PRO A 187 11.14 23.45 -18.86
N GLU A 188 9.91 23.75 -19.31
CA GLU A 188 8.72 23.76 -18.48
C GLU A 188 8.37 22.36 -17.94
N ALA A 189 8.61 21.31 -18.73
CA ALA A 189 8.43 19.93 -18.32
C ALA A 189 9.41 19.55 -17.22
N ARG A 190 10.67 19.95 -17.34
CA ARG A 190 11.72 19.69 -16.36
C ARG A 190 11.39 20.31 -15.01
N GLU A 191 11.00 21.59 -14.98
CA GLU A 191 10.63 22.27 -13.74
C GLU A 191 9.44 21.58 -13.04
N ALA A 192 8.44 21.12 -13.79
CA ALA A 192 7.32 20.39 -13.24
C ALA A 192 7.72 19.02 -12.68
N LEU A 193 8.61 18.30 -13.35
CA LEU A 193 9.16 17.01 -12.87
C LEU A 193 9.95 17.17 -11.58
N GLU A 194 10.78 18.23 -11.46
CA GLU A 194 11.55 18.53 -10.25
C GLU A 194 10.65 18.83 -9.06
N ARG A 195 9.46 19.38 -9.27
CA ARG A 195 8.43 19.56 -8.25
C ARG A 195 7.64 18.28 -7.92
N GLY A 196 7.95 17.17 -8.59
CA GLY A 196 7.30 15.87 -8.38
C GLY A 196 5.97 15.71 -9.14
N SER A 197 5.65 16.60 -10.07
CA SER A 197 4.47 16.47 -10.92
C SER A 197 4.71 15.45 -12.04
N ARG A 198 3.65 14.76 -12.46
CA ARG A 198 3.70 13.94 -13.68
C ARG A 198 3.42 14.83 -14.88
N VAL A 199 4.35 14.84 -15.83
CA VAL A 199 4.22 15.59 -17.07
C VAL A 199 3.77 14.67 -18.19
N LEU A 200 2.86 15.16 -19.03
CA LEU A 200 2.42 14.52 -20.27
C LEU A 200 2.52 15.52 -21.41
N ILE A 201 2.86 15.02 -22.57
CA ILE A 201 2.82 15.78 -23.83
C ILE A 201 1.59 15.36 -24.63
N LEU A 202 0.89 16.35 -25.15
CA LEU A 202 -0.10 16.22 -26.21
C LEU A 202 0.55 16.70 -27.50
N ALA A 203 0.80 15.79 -28.42
CA ALA A 203 1.38 16.08 -29.72
C ALA A 203 0.36 15.77 -30.84
N LEU A 204 0.46 16.50 -31.96
CA LEU A 204 -0.40 16.30 -33.11
C LEU A 204 0.46 16.06 -34.35
N SER A 205 0.04 15.10 -35.18
CA SER A 205 0.59 14.83 -36.51
C SER A 205 -0.52 14.87 -37.55
N GLN A 206 -0.21 15.38 -38.72
CA GLN A 206 -1.13 15.34 -39.88
C GLN A 206 -1.13 13.95 -40.56
N GLU A 207 -0.19 13.09 -40.21
CA GLU A 207 -0.11 11.73 -40.70
C GLU A 207 -1.18 10.85 -40.07
N LYS A 208 -1.64 9.86 -40.84
CA LYS A 208 -2.56 8.85 -40.33
C LYS A 208 -1.87 7.96 -39.32
N LEU A 209 -2.64 7.43 -38.38
CA LEU A 209 -2.12 6.54 -37.36
C LEU A 209 -1.58 5.25 -37.99
N ASP A 210 -0.27 5.05 -37.91
CA ASP A 210 0.38 3.79 -38.25
C ASP A 210 0.57 2.96 -36.97
N HIS A 211 -0.07 1.78 -36.92
CA HIS A 211 0.03 0.87 -35.75
C HIS A 211 1.41 0.22 -35.59
N HIS A 212 2.30 0.38 -36.58
CA HIS A 212 3.63 -0.23 -36.61
C HIS A 212 4.78 0.75 -36.40
N LYS A 213 4.51 2.06 -36.42
CA LYS A 213 5.51 3.12 -36.18
C LYS A 213 4.96 4.17 -35.22
N PRO A 214 5.84 4.64 -34.27
CA PRO A 214 5.51 5.80 -33.45
C PRO A 214 5.51 7.09 -34.26
#